data_8a2e5e01b738ca162cf76bd28ea29e08
#
_entry.id   8a2e5e01b738ca162cf76bd28ea29e08
#
_cell.length_a   1.000
_cell.length_b   1.000
_cell.length_c   1.000
_cell.angle_alpha   90.00
_cell.angle_beta   90.00
_cell.angle_gamma   90.00
#
_symmetry.space_group_name_H-M   'P 1'
#
loop_
_entity.id
_entity.type
_entity.pdbx_description
1 polymer ?
#
loop_
_entity_poly.entity_id
_entity_poly.type
_entity_poly.pdbx_seq_one_letter_code
_entity_poly.pdbx_strand_id
1 'polypeptide(L)'
;MRTTWESERERQPLSLDGQVWMTGDIRLDRRHELLDRLRAAGCHPEREAADVDLVLHAYRVWGEACLERLSGDFAFAIWDGPEQRLFCARDQFGVVPFYYAETTHGLVVSNHLNCLRLHPHVSDALNEQVIGDFLLFNMNQDLDTTTFADIRKLPPAHILVWSHGGVRVRRYWQLPQDVAYVRYKRPEMYIEQFRELFQRAVADRLRTDRAGTHLSGGMDSTSISATAYQVMTAMNAPAELRAYTIVYNRLLADEEGDYAAQVAETIGLPLEYLVAEDYIEQAPLEPPAHVYPEPLAIPNQVAEVEITRRIAQHSRVLLAGFGGDPAFYPSRSYWSQLWQRGELLHVMQDTLSYMRAFHRLPRLGLRSLFRRQRSSEPPKIEMPDWLNPDFIERLQLKARLQERLTASPQTDRYGMASAPLWSNIFAWSDPGFSGFPVKVRFPFFDVHLVQYLLSVPPAPWFERKFLLRQAMQGVLPDAVRLRAKTPLQGFAHYNLMQQQGLQPWMVKLVTTPALSPYVNDCCLLQRLQNLAELTPVIYNQSIPVLQLGYWLNHQYHQKINF
;
A
#
# COMPACT_ATOMS: atom_id res chain seq x y z
N MET A 1 -11.97 9.87 11.78
CA MET A 1 -10.92 10.89 12.03
C MET A 1 -11.10 12.03 11.03
N ARG A 2 -11.01 13.29 11.46
CA ARG A 2 -11.21 14.46 10.58
C ARG A 2 -9.91 14.77 9.85
N THR A 3 -9.92 14.62 8.53
CA THR A 3 -8.73 14.75 7.67
C THR A 3 -8.96 15.58 6.41
N THR A 4 -10.16 16.16 6.29
CA THR A 4 -10.52 17.12 5.23
C THR A 4 -11.34 18.24 5.87
N TRP A 5 -11.38 19.41 5.24
CA TRP A 5 -12.16 20.55 5.74
C TRP A 5 -13.65 20.21 5.91
N GLU A 6 -14.20 19.47 4.97
CA GLU A 6 -15.62 19.07 5.01
C GLU A 6 -15.90 18.07 6.13
N SER A 7 -14.91 17.22 6.49
CA SER A 7 -15.06 16.25 7.57
C SER A 7 -15.15 16.86 8.98
N GLU A 8 -14.88 18.14 9.13
CA GLU A 8 -15.07 18.83 10.42
C GLU A 8 -16.56 18.87 10.83
N ARG A 9 -17.46 18.90 9.86
CA ARG A 9 -18.92 18.90 10.06
C ARG A 9 -19.51 17.50 10.10
N GLU A 10 -18.71 16.48 9.84
CA GLU A 10 -19.14 15.10 9.74
C GLU A 10 -19.65 14.55 11.07
N ARG A 11 -20.83 13.92 11.03
CA ARG A 11 -21.42 13.18 12.14
C ARG A 11 -21.82 11.80 11.67
N GLN A 12 -21.46 10.78 12.43
CA GLN A 12 -21.78 9.40 12.13
C GLN A 12 -22.32 8.70 13.38
N PRO A 13 -23.26 7.72 13.24
CA PRO A 13 -23.89 7.31 11.98
C PRO A 13 -24.76 8.41 11.39
N LEU A 14 -24.79 8.50 10.05
CA LEU A 14 -25.55 9.50 9.30
C LEU A 14 -26.82 8.89 8.72
N SER A 15 -27.93 9.65 8.80
CA SER A 15 -29.16 9.35 8.07
C SER A 15 -29.76 10.63 7.50
N LEU A 16 -30.37 10.55 6.31
CA LEU A 16 -31.10 11.66 5.68
C LEU A 16 -32.61 11.61 5.94
N ASP A 17 -33.14 10.45 6.35
CA ASP A 17 -34.59 10.20 6.49
C ASP A 17 -34.96 9.35 7.72
N GLY A 18 -33.98 8.95 8.53
CA GLY A 18 -34.18 8.09 9.70
C GLY A 18 -34.39 6.60 9.37
N GLN A 19 -34.41 6.21 8.09
CA GLN A 19 -34.63 4.83 7.67
C GLN A 19 -33.37 4.18 7.09
N VAL A 20 -32.57 4.94 6.36
CA VAL A 20 -31.28 4.50 5.80
C VAL A 20 -30.15 5.15 6.59
N TRP A 21 -29.31 4.33 7.20
CA TRP A 21 -28.21 4.77 8.06
C TRP A 21 -26.87 4.35 7.51
N MET A 22 -25.88 5.24 7.58
CA MET A 22 -24.55 5.01 7.06
C MET A 22 -23.46 5.32 8.09
N THR A 23 -22.41 4.49 8.08
CA THR A 23 -21.13 4.77 8.73
C THR A 23 -19.99 4.37 7.81
N GLY A 24 -18.85 5.08 7.88
CA GLY A 24 -17.70 4.76 7.03
C GLY A 24 -16.52 5.68 7.26
N ASP A 25 -15.39 5.30 6.70
CA ASP A 25 -14.18 6.12 6.55
C ASP A 25 -14.06 6.43 5.05
N ILE A 26 -14.27 7.68 4.67
CA ILE A 26 -14.48 8.06 3.28
C ILE A 26 -13.71 9.35 2.97
N ARG A 27 -12.96 9.29 1.88
CA ARG A 27 -12.37 10.45 1.21
C ARG A 27 -12.62 10.33 -0.30
N LEU A 28 -13.40 11.23 -0.86
CA LEU A 28 -13.73 11.22 -2.27
C LEU A 28 -12.75 12.07 -3.08
N ASP A 29 -12.33 11.55 -4.23
CA ASP A 29 -11.73 12.30 -5.31
C ASP A 29 -12.81 12.94 -6.19
N ARG A 30 -12.48 13.98 -6.92
CA ARG A 30 -13.36 14.61 -7.92
C ARG A 30 -14.77 14.95 -7.41
N ARG A 31 -14.86 15.44 -6.17
CA ARG A 31 -16.13 15.79 -5.52
C ARG A 31 -17.07 16.64 -6.39
N HIS A 32 -16.50 17.62 -7.13
CA HIS A 32 -17.30 18.50 -7.99
C HIS A 32 -18.05 17.73 -9.08
N GLU A 33 -17.39 16.74 -9.69
CA GLU A 33 -18.02 15.89 -10.70
C GLU A 33 -19.18 15.06 -10.11
N LEU A 34 -19.02 14.54 -8.89
CA LEU A 34 -20.09 13.83 -8.19
C LEU A 34 -21.26 14.77 -7.85
N LEU A 35 -20.97 15.95 -7.32
CA LEU A 35 -21.99 16.98 -7.03
C LEU A 35 -22.79 17.37 -8.28
N ASP A 36 -22.13 17.57 -9.40
CA ASP A 36 -22.80 17.93 -10.66
C ASP A 36 -23.68 16.78 -11.18
N ARG A 37 -23.23 15.53 -11.04
CA ARG A 37 -24.06 14.35 -11.38
C ARG A 37 -25.26 14.19 -10.46
N LEU A 38 -25.11 14.45 -9.15
CA LEU A 38 -26.21 14.43 -8.18
C LEU A 38 -27.24 15.51 -8.52
N ARG A 39 -26.79 16.73 -8.83
CA ARG A 39 -27.66 17.83 -9.23
C ARG A 39 -28.42 17.52 -10.54
N ALA A 40 -27.73 16.95 -11.52
CA ALA A 40 -28.36 16.51 -12.77
C ALA A 40 -29.42 15.42 -12.54
N ALA A 41 -29.29 14.62 -11.47
CA ALA A 41 -30.27 13.62 -11.05
C ALA A 41 -31.36 14.18 -10.12
N GLY A 42 -31.44 15.51 -9.93
CA GLY A 42 -32.44 16.16 -9.08
C GLY A 42 -32.13 16.13 -7.57
N CYS A 43 -30.92 15.75 -7.19
CA CYS A 43 -30.46 15.76 -5.80
C CYS A 43 -29.49 16.93 -5.59
N HIS A 44 -29.77 17.80 -4.62
CA HIS A 44 -29.02 19.03 -4.38
C HIS A 44 -28.34 19.06 -3.01
N PRO A 45 -27.29 18.23 -2.76
CA PRO A 45 -26.55 18.33 -1.53
C PRO A 45 -25.79 19.66 -1.44
N GLU A 46 -25.49 20.09 -0.23
CA GLU A 46 -24.67 21.28 -0.01
C GLU A 46 -23.28 21.10 -0.64
N ARG A 47 -22.69 22.18 -1.15
CA ARG A 47 -21.36 22.15 -1.76
C ARG A 47 -20.28 21.68 -0.76
N GLU A 48 -20.45 22.02 0.50
CA GLU A 48 -19.54 21.75 1.60
C GLU A 48 -19.95 20.51 2.42
N ALA A 49 -20.94 19.72 1.93
CA ALA A 49 -21.34 18.47 2.55
C ALA A 49 -20.13 17.55 2.74
N ALA A 50 -20.06 16.79 3.83
CA ALA A 50 -18.99 15.84 4.05
C ALA A 50 -19.02 14.71 3.01
N ASP A 51 -17.92 14.00 2.84
CA ASP A 51 -17.84 12.92 1.85
C ASP A 51 -18.85 11.80 2.14
N VAL A 52 -19.14 11.54 3.43
CA VAL A 52 -20.17 10.59 3.86
C VAL A 52 -21.57 11.00 3.41
N ASP A 53 -21.88 12.31 3.47
CA ASP A 53 -23.19 12.82 3.00
C ASP A 53 -23.35 12.59 1.50
N LEU A 54 -22.30 12.87 0.72
CA LEU A 54 -22.32 12.69 -0.73
C LEU A 54 -22.51 11.23 -1.14
N VAL A 55 -21.87 10.29 -0.40
CA VAL A 55 -22.04 8.86 -0.67
C VAL A 55 -23.46 8.40 -0.32
N LEU A 56 -24.03 8.88 0.79
CA LEU A 56 -25.41 8.54 1.16
C LEU A 56 -26.43 9.10 0.17
N HIS A 57 -26.24 10.33 -0.31
CA HIS A 57 -27.04 10.90 -1.40
C HIS A 57 -26.90 10.09 -2.69
N ALA A 58 -25.69 9.67 -3.05
CA ALA A 58 -25.43 8.83 -4.21
C ALA A 58 -26.11 7.47 -4.12
N TYR A 59 -26.08 6.84 -2.94
CA TYR A 59 -26.79 5.57 -2.70
C TYR A 59 -28.30 5.73 -2.83
N ARG A 60 -28.88 6.81 -2.31
CA ARG A 60 -30.32 7.08 -2.45
C ARG A 60 -30.77 7.28 -3.89
N VAL A 61 -29.92 7.92 -4.72
CA VAL A 61 -30.25 8.20 -6.12
C VAL A 61 -30.03 6.98 -7.01
N TRP A 62 -28.94 6.23 -6.80
CA TRP A 62 -28.49 5.18 -7.71
C TRP A 62 -28.41 3.78 -7.11
N GLY A 63 -28.72 3.62 -5.82
CA GLY A 63 -28.54 2.35 -5.12
C GLY A 63 -27.08 1.88 -5.20
N GLU A 64 -26.88 0.58 -5.41
CA GLU A 64 -25.54 -0.02 -5.53
C GLU A 64 -24.72 0.54 -6.73
N ALA A 65 -25.39 1.02 -7.78
CA ALA A 65 -24.73 1.64 -8.94
C ALA A 65 -24.04 2.98 -8.61
N CYS A 66 -24.20 3.51 -7.40
CA CYS A 66 -23.42 4.67 -6.93
C CYS A 66 -21.91 4.41 -7.00
N LEU A 67 -21.46 3.15 -6.78
CA LEU A 67 -20.05 2.77 -6.81
C LEU A 67 -19.34 3.02 -8.13
N GLU A 68 -20.08 3.02 -9.26
CA GLU A 68 -19.56 3.35 -10.59
C GLU A 68 -19.19 4.84 -10.73
N ARG A 69 -19.67 5.66 -9.80
CA ARG A 69 -19.52 7.12 -9.79
C ARG A 69 -18.63 7.63 -8.66
N LEU A 70 -18.25 6.72 -7.76
CA LEU A 70 -17.35 7.03 -6.66
C LEU A 70 -15.90 6.72 -7.03
N SER A 71 -15.03 7.65 -6.74
CA SER A 71 -13.58 7.46 -6.74
C SER A 71 -13.00 8.07 -5.48
N GLY A 72 -11.94 7.45 -4.97
CA GLY A 72 -11.31 7.88 -3.71
C GLY A 72 -10.98 6.69 -2.81
N ASP A 73 -10.65 7.00 -1.57
CA ASP A 73 -10.32 6.01 -0.55
C ASP A 73 -11.54 5.86 0.38
N PHE A 74 -12.18 4.70 0.39
CA PHE A 74 -13.38 4.51 1.19
C PHE A 74 -13.63 3.07 1.64
N ALA A 75 -14.21 2.96 2.83
CA ALA A 75 -14.89 1.77 3.30
C ALA A 75 -16.10 2.21 4.11
N PHE A 76 -17.28 1.69 3.78
CA PHE A 76 -18.52 2.08 4.44
C PHE A 76 -19.51 0.94 4.57
N ALA A 77 -20.44 1.12 5.50
CA ALA A 77 -21.59 0.25 5.73
C ALA A 77 -22.87 1.09 5.75
N ILE A 78 -23.88 0.66 4.98
CA ILE A 78 -25.22 1.28 4.92
C ILE A 78 -26.23 0.25 5.38
N TRP A 79 -26.95 0.56 6.48
CA TRP A 79 -28.15 -0.15 6.86
C TRP A 79 -29.34 0.42 6.12
N ASP A 80 -29.93 -0.37 5.26
CA ASP A 80 -31.14 -0.04 4.51
C ASP A 80 -32.35 -0.68 5.20
N GLY A 81 -33.05 0.11 6.01
CA GLY A 81 -34.17 -0.37 6.81
C GLY A 81 -35.34 -0.88 5.97
N PRO A 82 -35.80 -0.16 4.93
CA PRO A 82 -36.82 -0.64 4.00
C PRO A 82 -36.51 -1.99 3.37
N GLU A 83 -35.23 -2.17 2.94
CA GLU A 83 -34.78 -3.40 2.28
C GLU A 83 -34.30 -4.48 3.28
N GLN A 84 -34.27 -4.17 4.59
CA GLN A 84 -33.78 -5.07 5.65
C GLN A 84 -32.42 -5.69 5.30
N ARG A 85 -31.48 -4.87 4.84
CA ARG A 85 -30.14 -5.31 4.45
C ARG A 85 -29.04 -4.36 4.92
N LEU A 86 -27.86 -4.93 5.15
CA LEU A 86 -26.62 -4.19 5.30
C LEU A 86 -25.83 -4.25 3.98
N PHE A 87 -25.56 -3.09 3.40
CA PHE A 87 -24.75 -2.93 2.22
C PHE A 87 -23.40 -2.31 2.58
N CYS A 88 -22.30 -3.03 2.35
CA CYS A 88 -20.96 -2.55 2.61
C CYS A 88 -20.15 -2.50 1.31
N ALA A 89 -19.25 -1.51 1.21
CA ALA A 89 -18.37 -1.38 0.06
C ALA A 89 -16.97 -0.95 0.48
N ARG A 90 -15.96 -1.41 -0.26
CA ARG A 90 -14.57 -1.03 -0.12
C ARG A 90 -14.03 -0.50 -1.44
N ASP A 91 -13.19 0.54 -1.40
CA ASP A 91 -12.66 1.23 -2.57
C ASP A 91 -11.90 0.32 -3.55
N GLN A 92 -11.63 0.84 -4.74
CA GLN A 92 -11.08 0.11 -5.88
C GLN A 92 -9.74 -0.58 -5.60
N PHE A 93 -8.88 0.05 -4.79
CA PHE A 93 -7.56 -0.51 -4.42
C PHE A 93 -7.53 -1.07 -2.99
N GLY A 94 -8.60 -0.85 -2.21
CA GLY A 94 -8.70 -1.26 -0.82
C GLY A 94 -7.79 -0.46 0.10
N VAL A 95 -7.64 0.84 -0.16
CA VAL A 95 -6.82 1.75 0.65
C VAL A 95 -7.34 1.84 2.07
N VAL A 96 -8.67 1.91 2.24
CA VAL A 96 -9.28 1.85 3.57
C VAL A 96 -9.55 0.39 3.95
N PRO A 97 -9.06 -0.08 5.10
CA PRO A 97 -9.35 -1.43 5.58
C PRO A 97 -10.84 -1.61 5.87
N PHE A 98 -11.34 -2.82 5.67
CA PHE A 98 -12.69 -3.22 6.08
C PHE A 98 -12.69 -4.69 6.49
N TYR A 99 -13.13 -4.95 7.73
CA TYR A 99 -13.16 -6.27 8.32
C TYR A 99 -14.59 -6.64 8.70
N TYR A 100 -14.89 -7.94 8.70
CA TYR A 100 -16.16 -8.47 9.13
C TYR A 100 -16.02 -9.84 9.78
N ALA A 101 -16.96 -10.16 10.67
CA ALA A 101 -17.10 -11.46 11.29
C ALA A 101 -18.58 -11.85 11.34
N GLU A 102 -18.87 -13.08 10.90
CA GLU A 102 -20.20 -13.68 11.03
C GLU A 102 -20.31 -14.32 12.41
N THR A 103 -21.36 -14.01 13.12
CA THR A 103 -21.66 -14.58 14.44
C THR A 103 -23.04 -15.25 14.43
N THR A 104 -23.34 -16.02 15.46
CA THR A 104 -24.67 -16.62 15.64
C THR A 104 -25.78 -15.59 15.75
N HIS A 105 -25.46 -14.33 16.06
CA HIS A 105 -26.43 -13.25 16.30
C HIS A 105 -26.48 -12.22 15.16
N GLY A 106 -25.63 -12.36 14.12
CA GLY A 106 -25.59 -11.44 13.01
C GLY A 106 -24.19 -11.18 12.48
N LEU A 107 -24.00 -10.05 11.81
CA LEU A 107 -22.75 -9.62 11.21
C LEU A 107 -22.15 -8.46 12.00
N VAL A 108 -20.88 -8.55 12.34
CA VAL A 108 -20.11 -7.46 12.94
C VAL A 108 -19.15 -6.92 11.86
N VAL A 109 -19.10 -5.60 11.70
CA VAL A 109 -18.23 -4.94 10.71
C VAL A 109 -17.46 -3.80 11.33
N SER A 110 -16.22 -3.57 10.88
CA SER A 110 -15.39 -2.43 11.28
C SER A 110 -14.28 -2.18 10.26
N ASN A 111 -13.80 -0.94 10.19
CA ASN A 111 -12.54 -0.63 9.53
C ASN A 111 -11.30 -0.91 10.43
N HIS A 112 -11.53 -1.38 11.66
CA HIS A 112 -10.47 -1.66 12.64
C HIS A 112 -10.59 -3.09 13.16
N LEU A 113 -9.61 -3.94 12.91
CA LEU A 113 -9.62 -5.36 13.24
C LEU A 113 -9.80 -5.60 14.75
N ASN A 114 -9.09 -4.86 15.60
CA ASN A 114 -9.18 -5.01 17.04
C ASN A 114 -10.59 -4.73 17.60
N CYS A 115 -11.41 -3.90 16.91
CA CYS A 115 -12.80 -3.70 17.32
C CYS A 115 -13.64 -4.99 17.19
N LEU A 116 -13.36 -5.83 16.18
CA LEU A 116 -14.06 -7.12 16.05
C LEU A 116 -13.63 -8.10 17.14
N ARG A 117 -12.35 -8.10 17.52
CA ARG A 117 -11.81 -8.96 18.61
C ARG A 117 -12.44 -8.68 19.99
N LEU A 118 -12.99 -7.48 20.19
CA LEU A 118 -13.70 -7.13 21.42
C LEU A 118 -15.11 -7.73 21.48
N HIS A 119 -15.64 -8.20 20.36
CA HIS A 119 -16.99 -8.74 20.33
C HIS A 119 -17.00 -10.15 20.96
N PRO A 120 -17.89 -10.42 21.95
CA PRO A 120 -17.83 -11.65 22.76
C PRO A 120 -18.05 -12.94 21.98
N HIS A 121 -18.64 -12.86 20.78
CA HIS A 121 -18.88 -14.01 19.90
C HIS A 121 -17.87 -14.13 18.74
N VAL A 122 -16.79 -13.37 18.76
CA VAL A 122 -15.68 -13.49 17.82
C VAL A 122 -14.50 -14.10 18.58
N SER A 123 -13.96 -15.22 18.10
CA SER A 123 -12.86 -15.88 18.79
C SER A 123 -11.51 -15.25 18.42
N ASP A 124 -10.55 -15.36 19.35
CA ASP A 124 -9.14 -15.01 19.10
C ASP A 124 -8.36 -16.18 18.48
N ALA A 125 -9.02 -17.23 17.96
CA ALA A 125 -8.36 -18.35 17.31
C ALA A 125 -7.53 -17.87 16.11
N LEU A 126 -6.27 -18.32 16.05
CA LEU A 126 -5.35 -17.92 15.00
C LEU A 126 -5.62 -18.67 13.69
N ASN A 127 -5.47 -17.97 12.59
CA ASN A 127 -5.45 -18.54 11.24
C ASN A 127 -4.02 -18.98 10.92
N GLU A 128 -3.73 -20.23 11.13
CA GLU A 128 -2.38 -20.77 10.96
C GLU A 128 -1.87 -20.69 9.51
N GLN A 129 -2.76 -20.71 8.51
CA GLN A 129 -2.37 -20.52 7.11
C GLN A 129 -1.78 -19.13 6.88
N VAL A 130 -2.37 -18.09 7.49
CA VAL A 130 -1.85 -16.72 7.43
C VAL A 130 -0.54 -16.58 8.18
N ILE A 131 -0.37 -17.31 9.31
CA ILE A 131 0.92 -17.38 10.01
C ILE A 131 1.99 -18.03 9.11
N GLY A 132 1.64 -19.11 8.41
CA GLY A 132 2.53 -19.74 7.42
C GLY A 132 2.93 -18.77 6.30
N ASP A 133 1.98 -18.04 5.75
CA ASP A 133 2.25 -16.99 4.74
C ASP A 133 3.16 -15.90 5.30
N PHE A 134 2.89 -15.43 6.51
CA PHE A 134 3.71 -14.42 7.16
C PHE A 134 5.16 -14.88 7.34
N LEU A 135 5.38 -16.11 7.76
CA LEU A 135 6.71 -16.68 7.94
C LEU A 135 7.45 -16.91 6.60
N LEU A 136 6.73 -17.22 5.52
CA LEU A 136 7.32 -17.51 4.21
C LEU A 136 7.49 -16.26 3.32
N PHE A 137 6.56 -15.31 3.41
CA PHE A 137 6.46 -14.16 2.50
C PHE A 137 6.51 -12.80 3.20
N ASN A 138 6.69 -12.76 4.51
CA ASN A 138 6.64 -11.56 5.35
C ASN A 138 5.25 -10.88 5.40
N MET A 139 4.22 -11.48 4.83
CA MET A 139 2.86 -10.94 4.79
C MET A 139 1.83 -11.99 4.39
N ASN A 140 0.57 -11.73 4.71
CA ASN A 140 -0.56 -12.50 4.22
C ASN A 140 -0.67 -12.43 2.67
N GLN A 141 -0.84 -13.57 2.03
CA GLN A 141 -0.96 -13.67 0.57
C GLN A 141 -2.40 -13.68 0.08
N ASP A 142 -3.38 -13.80 0.96
CA ASP A 142 -4.81 -13.79 0.63
C ASP A 142 -5.43 -12.42 0.94
N LEU A 143 -6.35 -11.98 0.09
CA LEU A 143 -6.95 -10.64 0.20
C LEU A 143 -8.15 -10.60 1.15
N ASP A 144 -8.70 -11.76 1.52
CA ASP A 144 -9.94 -11.91 2.29
C ASP A 144 -9.73 -12.52 3.68
N THR A 145 -8.51 -12.92 4.03
CA THR A 145 -8.19 -13.51 5.35
C THR A 145 -7.45 -12.55 6.27
N THR A 146 -7.48 -12.84 7.57
CA THR A 146 -6.69 -12.17 8.60
C THR A 146 -5.93 -13.19 9.44
N THR A 147 -5.06 -12.72 10.34
CA THR A 147 -4.38 -13.58 11.32
C THR A 147 -5.36 -14.27 12.28
N PHE A 148 -6.62 -13.85 12.32
CA PHE A 148 -7.68 -14.47 13.12
C PHE A 148 -8.64 -15.28 12.25
N ALA A 149 -8.98 -16.50 12.71
CA ALA A 149 -9.79 -17.43 11.92
C ALA A 149 -11.20 -16.94 11.62
N ASP A 150 -11.83 -16.25 12.58
CA ASP A 150 -13.22 -15.78 12.47
C ASP A 150 -13.35 -14.41 11.81
N ILE A 151 -12.24 -13.69 11.63
CA ILE A 151 -12.27 -12.33 11.07
C ILE A 151 -11.79 -12.35 9.63
N ARG A 152 -12.62 -11.84 8.74
CA ARG A 152 -12.30 -11.70 7.32
C ARG A 152 -12.10 -10.26 6.91
N LYS A 153 -11.34 -10.04 5.83
CA LYS A 153 -11.24 -8.76 5.12
C LYS A 153 -12.23 -8.74 3.96
N LEU A 154 -12.88 -7.61 3.73
CA LEU A 154 -13.54 -7.38 2.44
C LEU A 154 -12.45 -7.05 1.42
N PRO A 155 -12.29 -7.82 0.33
CA PRO A 155 -11.23 -7.57 -0.65
C PRO A 155 -11.39 -6.21 -1.35
N PRO A 156 -10.32 -5.66 -1.96
CA PRO A 156 -10.40 -4.43 -2.77
C PRO A 156 -11.45 -4.53 -3.87
N ALA A 157 -12.17 -3.43 -4.12
CA ALA A 157 -13.22 -3.36 -5.15
C ALA A 157 -14.37 -4.37 -4.96
N HIS A 158 -14.66 -4.76 -3.71
CA HIS A 158 -15.78 -5.66 -3.40
C HIS A 158 -16.85 -4.97 -2.58
N ILE A 159 -18.04 -5.50 -2.72
CA ILE A 159 -19.16 -5.24 -1.83
C ILE A 159 -19.49 -6.49 -1.01
N LEU A 160 -20.05 -6.24 0.15
CA LEU A 160 -20.67 -7.24 1.00
C LEU A 160 -22.12 -6.84 1.21
N VAL A 161 -23.03 -7.76 0.97
CA VAL A 161 -24.45 -7.60 1.27
C VAL A 161 -24.86 -8.67 2.28
N TRP A 162 -25.38 -8.24 3.42
CA TRP A 162 -25.96 -9.13 4.43
C TRP A 162 -27.46 -8.89 4.54
N SER A 163 -28.22 -9.97 4.55
CA SER A 163 -29.67 -10.00 4.72
C SER A 163 -30.09 -11.33 5.34
N HIS A 164 -31.38 -11.63 5.42
CA HIS A 164 -31.89 -12.92 5.89
C HIS A 164 -31.30 -14.14 5.15
N GLY A 165 -30.77 -13.97 3.95
CA GLY A 165 -30.09 -15.02 3.17
C GLY A 165 -28.60 -15.20 3.49
N GLY A 166 -28.06 -14.51 4.52
CA GLY A 166 -26.65 -14.57 4.91
C GLY A 166 -25.78 -13.53 4.20
N VAL A 167 -24.46 -13.75 4.23
CA VAL A 167 -23.45 -12.87 3.63
C VAL A 167 -23.20 -13.24 2.17
N ARG A 168 -23.18 -12.23 1.31
CA ARG A 168 -22.78 -12.35 -0.09
C ARG A 168 -21.70 -11.33 -0.40
N VAL A 169 -20.54 -11.78 -0.89
CA VAL A 169 -19.43 -10.93 -1.30
C VAL A 169 -19.26 -11.04 -2.80
N ARG A 170 -19.17 -9.90 -3.50
CA ARG A 170 -18.91 -9.84 -4.93
C ARG A 170 -18.05 -8.64 -5.31
N ARG A 171 -17.28 -8.77 -6.38
CA ARG A 171 -16.50 -7.68 -6.95
C ARG A 171 -17.40 -6.76 -7.77
N TYR A 172 -17.29 -5.45 -7.57
CA TYR A 172 -18.02 -4.45 -8.34
C TYR A 172 -17.15 -3.76 -9.39
N TRP A 173 -15.82 -3.80 -9.24
CA TRP A 173 -14.89 -3.16 -10.14
C TRP A 173 -13.61 -3.97 -10.32
N GLN A 174 -12.95 -3.82 -11.47
CA GLN A 174 -11.62 -4.36 -11.71
C GLN A 174 -10.85 -3.45 -12.66
N LEU A 175 -9.52 -3.45 -12.54
CA LEU A 175 -8.67 -2.80 -13.51
C LEU A 175 -8.88 -3.40 -14.90
N PRO A 176 -9.00 -2.56 -15.96
CA PRO A 176 -9.12 -3.05 -17.32
C PRO A 176 -7.86 -3.83 -17.73
N GLN A 177 -8.02 -5.06 -18.21
CA GLN A 177 -6.90 -5.92 -18.60
C GLN A 177 -6.36 -5.61 -20.00
N ASP A 178 -7.26 -5.37 -20.95
CA ASP A 178 -6.92 -5.07 -22.35
C ASP A 178 -7.19 -3.58 -22.64
N VAL A 179 -6.27 -2.73 -22.21
CA VAL A 179 -6.35 -1.30 -22.49
C VAL A 179 -5.63 -0.99 -23.80
N ALA A 180 -6.37 -0.39 -24.75
CA ALA A 180 -5.76 0.14 -25.97
C ALA A 180 -4.80 1.28 -25.63
N TYR A 181 -3.62 1.27 -26.24
CA TYR A 181 -2.66 2.33 -26.02
C TYR A 181 -3.10 3.62 -26.70
N VAL A 182 -3.11 4.71 -25.94
CA VAL A 182 -3.29 6.06 -26.49
C VAL A 182 -2.10 6.42 -27.37
N ARG A 183 -2.36 7.02 -28.54
CA ARG A 183 -1.34 7.43 -29.51
C ARG A 183 -1.47 8.93 -29.80
N TYR A 184 -0.79 9.75 -28.98
CA TYR A 184 -0.77 11.18 -29.23
C TYR A 184 0.20 11.54 -30.37
N LYS A 185 -0.14 12.58 -31.12
CA LYS A 185 0.69 13.08 -32.23
C LYS A 185 1.99 13.72 -31.74
N ARG A 186 1.97 14.32 -30.56
CA ARG A 186 3.11 15.01 -29.95
C ARG A 186 3.46 14.39 -28.60
N PRO A 187 4.75 14.15 -28.33
CA PRO A 187 5.21 13.61 -27.06
C PRO A 187 4.78 14.44 -25.83
N GLU A 188 4.72 15.77 -26.00
CA GLU A 188 4.35 16.70 -24.92
C GLU A 188 2.94 16.43 -24.40
N MET A 189 2.01 15.95 -25.24
CA MET A 189 0.64 15.63 -24.80
C MET A 189 0.60 14.51 -23.76
N TYR A 190 1.53 13.54 -23.81
CA TYR A 190 1.62 12.51 -22.75
C TYR A 190 2.04 13.12 -21.42
N ILE A 191 2.97 14.08 -21.46
CA ILE A 191 3.51 14.74 -20.30
C ILE A 191 2.46 15.69 -19.69
N GLU A 192 1.78 16.47 -20.52
CA GLU A 192 0.73 17.41 -20.10
C GLU A 192 -0.43 16.67 -19.43
N GLN A 193 -0.94 15.61 -20.06
CA GLN A 193 -2.02 14.81 -19.50
C GLN A 193 -1.62 14.12 -18.19
N PHE A 194 -0.38 13.62 -18.13
CA PHE A 194 0.15 13.04 -16.89
C PHE A 194 0.23 14.09 -15.78
N ARG A 195 0.80 15.28 -16.07
CA ARG A 195 0.91 16.36 -15.09
C ARG A 195 -0.46 16.77 -14.53
N GLU A 196 -1.43 16.95 -15.38
CA GLU A 196 -2.81 17.31 -14.98
C GLU A 196 -3.39 16.27 -14.02
N LEU A 197 -3.36 14.99 -14.41
CA LEU A 197 -3.90 13.90 -13.59
C LEU A 197 -3.12 13.72 -12.29
N PHE A 198 -1.79 13.83 -12.33
CA PHE A 198 -0.95 13.68 -11.15
C PHE A 198 -1.14 14.85 -10.16
N GLN A 199 -1.18 16.09 -10.67
CA GLN A 199 -1.47 17.25 -9.83
C GLN A 199 -2.85 17.16 -9.19
N ARG A 200 -3.86 16.68 -9.92
CA ARG A 200 -5.21 16.47 -9.39
C ARG A 200 -5.23 15.36 -8.35
N ALA A 201 -4.55 14.23 -8.60
CA ALA A 201 -4.43 13.13 -7.63
C ALA A 201 -3.81 13.58 -6.31
N VAL A 202 -2.80 14.47 -6.35
CA VAL A 202 -2.20 15.07 -5.16
C VAL A 202 -3.17 16.08 -4.51
N ALA A 203 -3.80 16.95 -5.28
CA ALA A 203 -4.70 18.00 -4.77
C ALA A 203 -5.94 17.42 -4.07
N ASP A 204 -6.58 16.40 -4.65
CA ASP A 204 -7.74 15.72 -4.05
C ASP A 204 -7.39 15.07 -2.70
N ARG A 205 -6.09 14.82 -2.45
CA ARG A 205 -5.55 14.26 -1.19
C ARG A 205 -5.08 15.31 -0.19
N LEU A 206 -5.13 16.60 -0.55
CA LEU A 206 -4.64 17.74 0.26
C LEU A 206 -5.74 18.71 0.68
N ARG A 207 -6.98 18.25 0.88
CA ARG A 207 -8.08 19.09 1.38
C ARG A 207 -7.96 19.37 2.89
N THR A 208 -6.81 19.92 3.29
CA THR A 208 -6.43 20.22 4.69
C THR A 208 -5.44 21.38 4.71
N ASP A 209 -5.34 22.05 5.85
CA ASP A 209 -4.39 23.13 6.09
C ASP A 209 -3.00 22.64 6.52
N ARG A 210 -2.89 21.40 7.01
CA ARG A 210 -1.62 20.80 7.44
C ARG A 210 -1.44 19.41 6.88
N ALA A 211 -0.28 19.15 6.27
CA ALA A 211 0.08 17.84 5.76
C ALA A 211 1.55 17.55 5.98
N GLY A 212 1.88 16.25 6.07
CA GLY A 212 3.22 15.72 5.97
C GLY A 212 3.45 15.05 4.61
N THR A 213 4.71 14.89 4.23
CA THR A 213 5.11 14.09 3.09
C THR A 213 6.40 13.32 3.39
N HIS A 214 6.49 12.08 2.96
CA HIS A 214 7.77 11.36 2.97
C HIS A 214 8.66 11.87 1.84
N LEU A 215 9.92 12.15 2.13
CA LEU A 215 10.90 12.65 1.17
C LEU A 215 12.20 11.84 1.26
N SER A 216 12.35 10.81 0.42
CA SER A 216 13.50 9.90 0.44
C SER A 216 14.58 10.24 -0.60
N GLY A 217 14.53 11.38 -1.26
CA GLY A 217 15.42 11.67 -2.42
C GLY A 217 15.17 10.77 -3.64
N GLY A 218 14.29 9.78 -3.54
CA GLY A 218 13.83 8.94 -4.66
C GLY A 218 12.80 9.67 -5.52
N MET A 219 12.70 9.31 -6.79
CA MET A 219 11.88 10.03 -7.79
C MET A 219 10.39 10.11 -7.40
N ASP A 220 9.83 9.07 -6.77
CA ASP A 220 8.39 8.99 -6.48
C ASP A 220 7.97 9.93 -5.34
N SER A 221 8.60 9.77 -4.18
CA SER A 221 8.31 10.62 -3.01
C SER A 221 8.61 12.08 -3.30
N THR A 222 9.73 12.34 -3.98
CA THR A 222 10.16 13.69 -4.35
C THR A 222 9.17 14.38 -5.29
N SER A 223 8.63 13.65 -6.29
CA SER A 223 7.62 14.19 -7.20
C SER A 223 6.32 14.54 -6.47
N ILE A 224 5.88 13.67 -5.53
CA ILE A 224 4.70 13.95 -4.70
C ILE A 224 4.95 15.18 -3.83
N SER A 225 6.09 15.24 -3.13
CA SER A 225 6.42 16.35 -2.23
C SER A 225 6.46 17.70 -2.95
N ALA A 226 7.11 17.75 -4.12
CA ALA A 226 7.18 18.96 -4.92
C ALA A 226 5.81 19.40 -5.46
N THR A 227 5.01 18.45 -5.96
CA THR A 227 3.65 18.72 -6.43
C THR A 227 2.74 19.17 -5.27
N ALA A 228 2.85 18.51 -4.11
CA ALA A 228 2.10 18.87 -2.91
C ALA A 228 2.43 20.29 -2.44
N TYR A 229 3.71 20.65 -2.46
CA TYR A 229 4.16 22.00 -2.11
C TYR A 229 3.57 23.05 -3.06
N GLN A 230 3.60 22.80 -4.37
CA GLN A 230 2.99 23.69 -5.37
C GLN A 230 1.48 23.83 -5.15
N VAL A 231 0.76 22.72 -4.91
CA VAL A 231 -0.68 22.72 -4.66
C VAL A 231 -1.00 23.53 -3.41
N MET A 232 -0.32 23.28 -2.29
CA MET A 232 -0.59 23.97 -1.02
C MET A 232 -0.22 25.44 -1.06
N THR A 233 0.89 25.80 -1.73
CA THR A 233 1.29 27.21 -1.91
C THR A 233 0.30 27.99 -2.77
N ALA A 234 -0.38 27.32 -3.71
CA ALA A 234 -1.40 27.95 -4.55
C ALA A 234 -2.76 28.10 -3.84
N MET A 235 -2.94 27.53 -2.66
CA MET A 235 -4.16 27.70 -1.86
C MET A 235 -4.22 29.11 -1.26
N ASN A 236 -5.40 29.72 -1.28
CA ASN A 236 -5.64 31.06 -0.72
C ASN A 236 -5.70 31.07 0.83
N ALA A 237 -5.43 29.97 1.49
CA ALA A 237 -5.44 29.81 2.95
C ALA A 237 -4.03 29.48 3.45
N PRO A 238 -3.67 29.82 4.70
CA PRO A 238 -2.43 29.37 5.30
C PRO A 238 -2.38 27.84 5.30
N ALA A 239 -1.44 27.28 4.55
CA ALA A 239 -1.27 25.84 4.45
C ALA A 239 0.19 25.48 4.74
N GLU A 240 0.41 24.48 5.59
CA GLU A 240 1.72 24.04 6.02
C GLU A 240 2.00 22.61 5.54
N LEU A 241 3.03 22.46 4.70
CA LEU A 241 3.58 21.15 4.32
C LEU A 241 4.94 20.96 4.99
N ARG A 242 5.17 19.80 5.58
CA ARG A 242 6.46 19.41 6.15
C ARG A 242 6.90 18.06 5.60
N ALA A 243 8.17 17.97 5.21
CA ALA A 243 8.77 16.73 4.75
C ALA A 243 9.45 15.99 5.90
N TYR A 244 9.44 14.67 5.80
CA TYR A 244 10.06 13.76 6.78
C TYR A 244 10.88 12.71 6.05
N THR A 245 12.08 12.43 6.58
CA THR A 245 12.96 11.38 6.05
C THR A 245 13.65 10.62 7.18
N ILE A 246 13.82 9.32 6.99
CA ILE A 246 14.64 8.47 7.85
C ILE A 246 16.00 8.31 7.15
N VAL A 247 17.08 8.55 7.86
CA VAL A 247 18.45 8.50 7.33
C VAL A 247 19.33 7.57 8.16
N TYR A 248 20.38 7.08 7.54
CA TYR A 248 21.43 6.28 8.17
C TYR A 248 22.77 7.01 8.07
N ASN A 249 23.51 7.08 9.17
CA ASN A 249 24.79 7.78 9.23
C ASN A 249 25.97 6.83 9.33
N ARG A 250 25.79 5.61 9.88
CA ARG A 250 26.87 4.70 10.26
C ARG A 250 26.68 3.26 9.76
N LEU A 251 25.47 2.75 9.85
CA LEU A 251 25.16 1.34 9.58
C LEU A 251 24.96 1.04 8.10
N LEU A 252 24.52 2.00 7.33
CA LEU A 252 24.32 1.88 5.88
C LEU A 252 24.95 3.08 5.16
N ALA A 253 25.44 2.84 3.95
CA ALA A 253 25.79 3.93 3.04
C ALA A 253 24.49 4.52 2.47
N ASP A 254 24.09 5.68 2.97
CA ASP A 254 22.84 6.33 2.65
C ASP A 254 23.11 7.74 2.08
N GLU A 255 22.77 7.93 0.81
CA GLU A 255 22.79 9.24 0.16
C GLU A 255 21.38 9.86 0.06
N GLU A 256 20.33 9.17 0.52
CA GLU A 256 18.95 9.62 0.36
C GLU A 256 18.70 10.92 1.12
N GLY A 257 19.33 11.07 2.30
CA GLY A 257 19.27 12.28 3.09
C GLY A 257 19.80 13.52 2.36
N ASP A 258 20.93 13.40 1.66
CA ASP A 258 21.54 14.52 0.92
C ASP A 258 20.65 14.96 -0.26
N TYR A 259 20.09 13.99 -1.01
CA TYR A 259 19.17 14.31 -2.09
C TYR A 259 17.83 14.87 -1.58
N ALA A 260 17.34 14.37 -0.45
CA ALA A 260 16.14 14.93 0.20
C ALA A 260 16.38 16.39 0.62
N ALA A 261 17.56 16.69 1.20
CA ALA A 261 17.96 18.05 1.56
C ALA A 261 18.00 18.97 0.35
N GLN A 262 18.64 18.53 -0.73
CA GLN A 262 18.77 19.33 -1.96
C GLN A 262 17.40 19.69 -2.56
N VAL A 263 16.45 18.74 -2.54
CA VAL A 263 15.08 19.02 -2.99
C VAL A 263 14.41 20.00 -2.05
N ALA A 264 14.42 19.72 -0.75
CA ALA A 264 13.77 20.54 0.27
C ALA A 264 14.26 22.01 0.20
N GLU A 265 15.56 22.21 0.08
CA GLU A 265 16.17 23.53 -0.09
C GLU A 265 15.71 24.21 -1.39
N THR A 266 15.72 23.48 -2.52
CA THR A 266 15.35 24.04 -3.83
C THR A 266 13.91 24.54 -3.87
N ILE A 267 12.98 23.80 -3.24
CA ILE A 267 11.55 24.18 -3.26
C ILE A 267 11.12 24.96 -2.03
N GLY A 268 11.99 25.15 -1.03
CA GLY A 268 11.66 25.84 0.22
C GLY A 268 10.78 25.04 1.17
N LEU A 269 10.86 23.69 1.13
CA LEU A 269 10.05 22.80 1.96
C LEU A 269 10.76 22.47 3.28
N PRO A 270 10.16 22.73 4.46
CA PRO A 270 10.74 22.30 5.74
C PRO A 270 10.93 20.79 5.80
N LEU A 271 12.15 20.35 6.14
CA LEU A 271 12.54 18.94 6.21
C LEU A 271 12.98 18.56 7.61
N GLU A 272 12.41 17.49 8.13
CA GLU A 272 12.79 16.88 9.40
C GLU A 272 13.46 15.53 9.19
N TYR A 273 14.61 15.34 9.81
CA TYR A 273 15.39 14.10 9.76
C TYR A 273 15.17 13.25 11.00
N LEU A 274 15.12 11.94 10.81
CA LEU A 274 15.22 10.96 11.88
C LEU A 274 16.40 10.02 11.58
N VAL A 275 17.39 10.01 12.47
CA VAL A 275 18.52 9.09 12.36
C VAL A 275 18.10 7.73 12.89
N ALA A 276 18.07 6.72 12.01
CA ALA A 276 17.54 5.39 12.34
C ALA A 276 18.35 4.69 13.40
N GLU A 277 19.69 4.88 13.43
CA GLU A 277 20.59 4.24 14.39
C GLU A 277 20.27 4.56 15.84
N ASP A 278 19.74 5.76 16.11
CA ASP A 278 19.36 6.17 17.48
C ASP A 278 18.23 5.30 18.06
N TYR A 279 17.51 4.57 17.20
CA TYR A 279 16.36 3.72 17.53
C TYR A 279 16.61 2.22 17.31
N ILE A 280 17.52 1.86 16.43
CA ILE A 280 17.83 0.46 16.10
C ILE A 280 18.46 -0.28 17.28
N GLU A 281 19.27 0.41 18.07
CA GLU A 281 19.93 -0.15 19.26
C GLU A 281 18.95 -0.33 20.43
N GLN A 282 17.81 0.32 20.38
CA GLN A 282 16.76 0.15 21.39
C GLN A 282 15.99 -1.14 21.11
N ALA A 283 16.14 -2.11 22.00
CA ALA A 283 15.41 -3.36 21.90
C ALA A 283 13.90 -3.10 21.96
N PRO A 284 13.08 -3.78 21.17
CA PRO A 284 11.62 -3.73 21.29
C PRO A 284 11.17 -4.53 22.52
N LEU A 285 11.70 -4.19 23.71
CA LEU A 285 11.52 -4.98 24.94
C LEU A 285 10.30 -4.55 25.76
N GLU A 286 9.83 -3.34 25.56
CA GLU A 286 8.62 -2.88 26.23
C GLU A 286 7.41 -3.08 25.31
N PRO A 287 6.29 -3.62 25.83
CA PRO A 287 5.08 -3.70 25.05
C PRO A 287 4.70 -2.27 24.61
N PRO A 288 4.44 -2.03 23.33
CA PRO A 288 4.01 -0.72 22.87
C PRO A 288 2.70 -0.35 23.57
N ALA A 289 2.49 0.95 23.76
CA ALA A 289 1.23 1.47 24.27
C ALA A 289 0.02 1.12 23.39
N HIS A 290 0.29 0.75 22.13
CA HIS A 290 -0.70 0.34 21.15
C HIS A 290 -0.53 -1.12 20.75
N VAL A 291 -1.65 -1.85 20.70
CA VAL A 291 -1.71 -3.27 20.29
C VAL A 291 -1.85 -3.36 18.78
N TYR A 292 -0.79 -3.83 18.10
CA TYR A 292 -0.89 -4.12 16.67
C TYR A 292 -1.85 -5.28 16.42
N PRO A 293 -2.83 -5.10 15.54
CA PRO A 293 -3.84 -6.13 15.31
C PRO A 293 -3.29 -7.42 14.68
N GLU A 294 -2.23 -7.33 13.89
CA GLU A 294 -1.59 -8.45 13.20
C GLU A 294 -0.06 -8.32 13.27
N PRO A 295 0.71 -9.41 13.14
CA PRO A 295 2.17 -9.33 13.11
C PRO A 295 2.64 -8.52 11.89
N LEU A 296 3.73 -7.76 12.05
CA LEU A 296 4.23 -6.81 11.08
C LEU A 296 5.73 -7.02 10.84
N ALA A 297 6.12 -7.40 9.62
CA ALA A 297 7.52 -7.60 9.26
C ALA A 297 8.17 -6.32 8.69
N ILE A 298 8.34 -5.29 9.53
CA ILE A 298 9.07 -4.07 9.17
C ILE A 298 10.43 -4.07 9.85
N PRO A 299 11.54 -3.96 9.10
CA PRO A 299 12.88 -4.05 9.65
C PRO A 299 13.22 -2.99 10.71
N ASN A 300 12.72 -1.76 10.58
CA ASN A 300 13.05 -0.63 11.48
C ASN A 300 11.82 -0.11 12.21
N GLN A 301 11.01 -1.01 12.75
CA GLN A 301 9.72 -0.67 13.35
C GLN A 301 9.79 0.49 14.37
N VAL A 302 10.83 0.56 15.20
CA VAL A 302 10.95 1.62 16.23
C VAL A 302 11.16 2.99 15.58
N ALA A 303 11.98 3.09 14.54
CA ALA A 303 12.20 4.34 13.80
C ALA A 303 10.93 4.77 13.05
N GLU A 304 10.19 3.83 12.45
CA GLU A 304 8.91 4.08 11.78
C GLU A 304 7.83 4.58 12.76
N VAL A 305 7.77 4.01 13.95
CA VAL A 305 6.88 4.46 15.03
C VAL A 305 7.22 5.89 15.44
N GLU A 306 8.51 6.18 15.65
CA GLU A 306 8.94 7.51 16.09
C GLU A 306 8.71 8.58 15.03
N ILE A 307 9.01 8.31 13.76
CA ILE A 307 8.74 9.30 12.69
C ILE A 307 7.23 9.56 12.57
N THR A 308 6.40 8.50 12.69
CA THR A 308 4.94 8.63 12.66
C THR A 308 4.43 9.45 13.85
N ARG A 309 5.02 9.26 15.03
CA ARG A 309 4.71 10.08 16.23
C ARG A 309 5.01 11.56 16.01
N ARG A 310 6.16 11.88 15.39
CA ARG A 310 6.51 13.28 15.05
C ARG A 310 5.57 13.87 14.01
N ILE A 311 5.22 13.10 12.98
CA ILE A 311 4.23 13.51 11.98
C ILE A 311 2.89 13.84 12.64
N ALA A 312 2.43 12.98 13.58
CA ALA A 312 1.17 13.14 14.29
C ALA A 312 1.09 14.44 15.12
N GLN A 313 2.23 14.99 15.56
CA GLN A 313 2.29 16.27 16.27
C GLN A 313 2.05 17.48 15.34
N HIS A 314 2.34 17.32 14.05
CA HIS A 314 2.18 18.38 13.07
C HIS A 314 0.89 18.26 12.27
N SER A 315 0.57 17.06 11.77
CA SER A 315 -0.54 16.85 10.84
C SER A 315 -1.23 15.50 11.03
N ARG A 316 -2.46 15.40 10.51
CA ARG A 316 -3.24 14.16 10.45
C ARG A 316 -3.23 13.52 9.06
N VAL A 317 -2.53 14.13 8.12
CA VAL A 317 -2.43 13.66 6.74
C VAL A 317 -0.97 13.56 6.34
N LEU A 318 -0.59 12.41 5.78
CA LEU A 318 0.74 12.13 5.27
C LEU A 318 0.63 11.64 3.83
N LEU A 319 1.39 12.23 2.91
CA LEU A 319 1.51 11.73 1.54
C LEU A 319 2.70 10.79 1.42
N ALA A 320 2.49 9.62 0.81
CA ALA A 320 3.52 8.60 0.61
C ALA A 320 3.73 8.29 -0.88
N GLY A 321 5.00 8.03 -1.25
CA GLY A 321 5.43 7.71 -2.62
C GLY A 321 5.14 6.28 -3.09
N PHE A 322 4.46 5.48 -2.27
CA PHE A 322 4.10 4.11 -2.64
C PHE A 322 3.23 4.06 -3.90
N GLY A 323 3.45 3.04 -4.72
CA GLY A 323 2.74 2.86 -5.98
C GLY A 323 3.49 3.42 -7.21
N GLY A 324 4.49 4.28 -7.05
CA GLY A 324 5.25 4.84 -8.17
C GLY A 324 6.04 3.79 -8.96
N ASP A 325 6.69 2.84 -8.27
CA ASP A 325 7.43 1.76 -8.96
C ASP A 325 6.51 0.88 -9.86
N PRO A 326 5.38 0.33 -9.38
CA PRO A 326 4.48 -0.43 -10.24
C PRO A 326 3.82 0.44 -11.32
N ALA A 327 3.49 1.69 -11.03
CA ALA A 327 2.87 2.61 -11.99
C ALA A 327 3.73 2.81 -13.24
N PHE A 328 5.06 2.85 -13.07
CA PHE A 328 6.03 3.04 -14.16
C PHE A 328 6.83 1.78 -14.48
N TYR A 329 6.29 0.60 -14.17
CA TYR A 329 6.98 -0.64 -14.49
C TYR A 329 7.04 -0.89 -16.01
N PRO A 330 8.23 -1.02 -16.61
CA PRO A 330 8.37 -1.28 -18.04
C PRO A 330 7.92 -2.71 -18.36
N SER A 331 6.88 -2.88 -19.17
CA SER A 331 6.41 -4.21 -19.58
C SER A 331 7.46 -4.92 -20.44
N ARG A 332 7.98 -6.06 -19.94
CA ARG A 332 8.92 -6.90 -20.70
C ARG A 332 8.29 -7.55 -21.92
N SER A 333 6.99 -7.77 -21.89
CA SER A 333 6.22 -8.40 -22.97
C SER A 333 5.76 -7.42 -24.05
N TYR A 334 5.91 -6.11 -23.83
CA TYR A 334 5.40 -5.07 -24.74
C TYR A 334 5.79 -5.29 -26.22
N TRP A 335 7.10 -5.39 -26.48
CA TRP A 335 7.58 -5.58 -27.83
C TRP A 335 7.11 -6.88 -28.47
N SER A 336 7.10 -7.98 -27.70
CA SER A 336 6.61 -9.27 -28.19
C SER A 336 5.11 -9.25 -28.49
N GLN A 337 4.31 -8.53 -27.70
CA GLN A 337 2.88 -8.36 -27.96
C GLN A 337 2.63 -7.58 -29.25
N LEU A 338 3.36 -6.47 -29.49
CA LEU A 338 3.25 -5.72 -30.74
C LEU A 338 3.60 -6.58 -31.96
N TRP A 339 4.67 -7.38 -31.88
CA TRP A 339 5.06 -8.32 -32.93
C TRP A 339 3.99 -9.38 -33.18
N GLN A 340 3.45 -9.99 -32.13
CA GLN A 340 2.41 -11.03 -32.24
C GLN A 340 1.09 -10.48 -32.84
N ARG A 341 0.78 -9.23 -32.56
CA ARG A 341 -0.41 -8.54 -33.11
C ARG A 341 -0.18 -8.00 -34.53
N GLY A 342 1.03 -8.10 -35.08
CA GLY A 342 1.37 -7.55 -36.40
C GLY A 342 1.43 -6.03 -36.45
N GLU A 343 1.56 -5.34 -35.31
CA GLU A 343 1.54 -3.89 -35.20
C GLU A 343 2.91 -3.26 -35.55
N LEU A 344 3.42 -3.55 -36.77
CA LEU A 344 4.77 -3.17 -37.20
C LEU A 344 5.00 -1.65 -37.22
N LEU A 345 3.99 -0.86 -37.56
CA LEU A 345 4.06 0.60 -37.52
C LEU A 345 4.33 1.10 -36.11
N HIS A 346 3.65 0.52 -35.12
CA HIS A 346 3.86 0.88 -33.71
C HIS A 346 5.24 0.45 -33.20
N VAL A 347 5.73 -0.73 -33.62
CA VAL A 347 7.10 -1.15 -33.33
C VAL A 347 8.11 -0.12 -33.84
N MET A 348 7.94 0.34 -35.08
CA MET A 348 8.85 1.33 -35.68
C MET A 348 8.74 2.69 -34.97
N GLN A 349 7.53 3.20 -34.74
CA GLN A 349 7.29 4.48 -34.08
C GLN A 349 7.87 4.51 -32.66
N ASP A 350 7.60 3.47 -31.86
CA ASP A 350 8.07 3.40 -30.49
C ASP A 350 9.59 3.16 -30.40
N THR A 351 10.16 2.41 -31.37
CA THR A 351 11.62 2.28 -31.49
C THR A 351 12.28 3.63 -31.78
N LEU A 352 11.75 4.41 -32.72
CA LEU A 352 12.25 5.74 -33.01
C LEU A 352 12.12 6.69 -31.81
N SER A 353 10.98 6.66 -31.14
CA SER A 353 10.74 7.45 -29.91
C SER A 353 11.72 7.06 -28.80
N TYR A 354 11.96 5.76 -28.62
CA TYR A 354 12.95 5.26 -27.65
C TYR A 354 14.37 5.70 -27.99
N MET A 355 14.75 5.61 -29.29
CA MET A 355 16.07 6.05 -29.75
C MET A 355 16.29 7.56 -29.53
N ARG A 356 15.26 8.37 -29.80
CA ARG A 356 15.33 9.82 -29.52
C ARG A 356 15.48 10.13 -28.04
N ALA A 357 14.78 9.37 -27.16
CA ALA A 357 14.81 9.57 -25.72
C ALA A 357 16.12 9.10 -25.07
N PHE A 358 16.70 7.99 -25.54
CA PHE A 358 17.81 7.31 -24.85
C PHE A 358 19.08 7.16 -25.67
N HIS A 359 19.10 7.62 -26.93
CA HIS A 359 20.25 7.51 -27.86
C HIS A 359 20.78 6.06 -28.00
N ARG A 360 19.92 5.07 -27.85
CA ARG A 360 20.24 3.64 -27.99
C ARG A 360 19.04 2.85 -28.51
N LEU A 361 19.29 1.67 -29.08
CA LEU A 361 18.23 0.76 -29.49
C LEU A 361 17.57 0.08 -28.28
N PRO A 362 16.24 -0.09 -28.29
CA PRO A 362 15.55 -0.89 -27.28
C PRO A 362 15.90 -2.38 -27.46
N ARG A 363 15.76 -3.15 -26.37
CA ARG A 363 15.85 -4.61 -26.43
C ARG A 363 14.50 -5.15 -26.95
N LEU A 364 14.39 -5.33 -28.26
CA LEU A 364 13.13 -5.72 -28.93
C LEU A 364 12.65 -7.15 -28.60
N GLY A 365 13.38 -7.91 -27.79
CA GLY A 365 12.96 -9.25 -27.36
C GLY A 365 12.87 -10.30 -28.48
N LEU A 366 13.40 -10.02 -29.69
CA LEU A 366 13.32 -10.91 -30.86
C LEU A 366 13.81 -12.35 -30.56
N ARG A 367 14.80 -12.48 -29.66
CA ARG A 367 15.28 -13.81 -29.24
C ARG A 367 14.23 -14.58 -28.42
N SER A 368 13.28 -13.92 -27.80
CA SER A 368 12.20 -14.59 -27.03
C SER A 368 11.13 -15.14 -27.96
N LEU A 369 10.93 -14.57 -29.15
CA LEU A 369 10.00 -15.09 -30.17
C LEU A 369 10.48 -16.43 -30.74
N PHE A 370 11.80 -16.64 -30.83
CA PHE A 370 12.41 -17.86 -31.36
C PHE A 370 12.76 -18.89 -30.26
N ARG A 371 12.79 -18.47 -28.99
CA ARG A 371 12.85 -19.43 -27.88
C ARG A 371 11.43 -19.95 -27.68
N ARG A 372 11.11 -21.11 -28.25
CA ARG A 372 10.08 -21.99 -27.68
C ARG A 372 10.30 -21.94 -26.18
N GLN A 373 9.24 -21.65 -25.43
CA GLN A 373 9.25 -21.74 -23.97
C GLN A 373 9.94 -23.06 -23.59
N ARG A 374 11.24 -23.01 -23.38
CA ARG A 374 11.86 -24.02 -22.57
C ARG A 374 11.17 -23.84 -21.24
N SER A 375 10.35 -24.81 -20.88
CA SER A 375 9.88 -24.99 -19.53
C SER A 375 11.13 -24.87 -18.65
N SER A 376 11.36 -23.68 -18.07
CA SER A 376 12.30 -23.60 -16.98
C SER A 376 11.75 -24.57 -15.96
N GLU A 377 12.52 -25.58 -15.61
CA GLU A 377 12.18 -26.40 -14.44
C GLU A 377 11.79 -25.42 -13.33
N PRO A 378 10.67 -25.69 -12.65
CA PRO A 378 10.27 -24.83 -11.54
C PRO A 378 11.47 -24.69 -10.59
N PRO A 379 11.75 -23.50 -10.08
CA PRO A 379 12.88 -23.30 -9.19
C PRO A 379 12.80 -24.33 -8.06
N LYS A 380 13.94 -24.98 -7.77
CA LYS A 380 14.00 -25.93 -6.66
C LYS A 380 13.64 -25.17 -5.38
N ILE A 381 12.49 -25.48 -4.81
CA ILE A 381 11.96 -24.81 -3.63
C ILE A 381 12.51 -25.54 -2.41
N GLU A 382 13.38 -24.84 -1.70
CA GLU A 382 13.88 -25.30 -0.40
C GLU A 382 13.10 -24.58 0.69
N MET A 383 12.42 -25.38 1.55
CA MET A 383 11.76 -24.84 2.74
C MET A 383 12.82 -24.42 3.75
N PRO A 384 12.62 -23.31 4.48
CA PRO A 384 13.48 -22.98 5.60
C PRO A 384 13.51 -24.12 6.63
N ASP A 385 14.68 -24.59 7.01
CA ASP A 385 14.88 -25.72 7.94
C ASP A 385 14.52 -25.38 9.40
N TRP A 386 14.37 -24.08 9.68
CA TRP A 386 13.88 -23.59 10.98
C TRP A 386 12.35 -23.63 11.10
N LEU A 387 11.61 -23.89 10.03
CA LEU A 387 10.16 -24.15 10.15
C LEU A 387 9.91 -25.51 10.78
N ASN A 388 8.90 -25.57 11.67
CA ASN A 388 8.48 -26.83 12.28
C ASN A 388 7.98 -27.80 11.20
N PRO A 389 8.53 -29.04 11.09
CA PRO A 389 8.13 -30.01 10.07
C PRO A 389 6.65 -30.38 10.12
N ASP A 390 6.06 -30.55 11.31
CA ASP A 390 4.64 -30.87 11.48
C ASP A 390 3.75 -29.73 10.96
N PHE A 391 4.17 -28.48 11.16
CA PHE A 391 3.50 -27.29 10.67
C PHE A 391 3.53 -27.23 9.14
N ILE A 392 4.71 -27.54 8.53
CA ILE A 392 4.87 -27.59 7.07
C ILE A 392 3.93 -28.63 6.46
N GLU A 393 3.89 -29.83 7.04
CA GLU A 393 3.11 -30.95 6.51
C GLU A 393 1.60 -30.72 6.67
N ARG A 394 1.16 -30.34 7.87
CA ARG A 394 -0.24 -30.11 8.21
C ARG A 394 -0.91 -29.04 7.35
N LEU A 395 -0.18 -27.97 7.00
CA LEU A 395 -0.69 -26.87 6.18
C LEU A 395 -0.26 -26.93 4.72
N GLN A 396 0.47 -27.99 4.31
CA GLN A 396 0.97 -28.14 2.95
C GLN A 396 1.75 -26.91 2.45
N LEU A 397 2.54 -26.29 3.32
CA LEU A 397 3.22 -25.03 3.04
C LEU A 397 4.16 -25.11 1.84
N LYS A 398 4.74 -26.28 1.56
CA LYS A 398 5.59 -26.49 0.37
C LYS A 398 4.79 -26.34 -0.93
N ALA A 399 3.59 -26.92 -0.99
CA ALA A 399 2.71 -26.78 -2.15
C ALA A 399 2.25 -25.33 -2.33
N ARG A 400 1.90 -24.66 -1.23
CA ARG A 400 1.52 -23.25 -1.24
C ARG A 400 2.65 -22.32 -1.68
N LEU A 401 3.87 -22.55 -1.20
CA LEU A 401 5.05 -21.82 -1.66
C LEU A 401 5.28 -22.03 -3.16
N GLN A 402 5.16 -23.28 -3.63
CA GLN A 402 5.27 -23.61 -5.04
C GLN A 402 4.20 -22.93 -5.89
N GLU A 403 2.95 -22.97 -5.47
CA GLU A 403 1.84 -22.30 -6.13
C GLU A 403 2.12 -20.79 -6.28
N ARG A 404 2.54 -20.12 -5.19
CA ARG A 404 2.80 -18.67 -5.21
C ARG A 404 4.01 -18.29 -6.05
N LEU A 405 5.05 -19.09 -6.07
CA LEU A 405 6.25 -18.86 -6.90
C LEU A 405 6.02 -19.21 -8.38
N THR A 406 5.15 -20.18 -8.66
CA THR A 406 4.81 -20.60 -10.04
C THR A 406 3.60 -19.85 -10.58
N ALA A 407 2.69 -19.37 -9.73
CA ALA A 407 1.71 -18.37 -10.12
C ALA A 407 2.53 -17.26 -10.73
N SER A 408 2.57 -17.23 -12.08
CA SER A 408 3.34 -16.28 -12.85
C SER A 408 3.13 -14.92 -12.20
N PRO A 409 4.16 -14.25 -11.66
CA PRO A 409 3.95 -12.89 -11.23
C PRO A 409 3.39 -12.25 -12.48
N GLN A 410 2.20 -11.69 -12.39
CA GLN A 410 1.73 -10.81 -13.46
C GLN A 410 2.79 -9.72 -13.50
N THR A 411 3.84 -9.98 -14.29
CA THR A 411 5.01 -9.10 -14.44
C THR A 411 4.64 -7.89 -15.30
N ASP A 412 3.35 -7.77 -15.60
CA ASP A 412 2.79 -6.58 -16.19
C ASP A 412 2.38 -5.57 -15.09
N ARG A 413 2.13 -4.37 -15.53
CA ARG A 413 1.73 -3.26 -14.65
C ARG A 413 0.42 -3.53 -13.90
N TYR A 414 -0.46 -4.32 -14.49
CA TYR A 414 -1.73 -4.72 -13.91
C TYR A 414 -1.53 -5.56 -12.65
N GLY A 415 -0.73 -6.63 -12.76
CA GLY A 415 -0.44 -7.49 -11.62
C GLY A 415 0.30 -6.77 -10.50
N MET A 416 1.22 -5.86 -10.85
CA MET A 416 1.91 -5.04 -9.86
C MET A 416 0.97 -4.11 -9.10
N ALA A 417 -0.06 -3.55 -9.76
CA ALA A 417 -1.03 -2.65 -9.11
C ALA A 417 -2.08 -3.40 -8.28
N SER A 418 -2.32 -4.69 -8.54
CA SER A 418 -3.30 -5.53 -7.84
C SER A 418 -2.69 -6.54 -6.84
N ALA A 419 -1.38 -6.45 -6.59
CA ALA A 419 -0.68 -7.40 -5.72
C ALA A 419 -1.18 -7.35 -4.25
N PRO A 420 -1.23 -8.49 -3.54
CA PRO A 420 -1.58 -8.55 -2.12
C PRO A 420 -0.75 -7.62 -1.23
N LEU A 421 0.49 -7.34 -1.63
CA LEU A 421 1.39 -6.39 -0.96
C LEU A 421 0.69 -5.06 -0.63
N TRP A 422 -0.10 -4.51 -1.56
CA TRP A 422 -0.73 -3.20 -1.35
C TRP A 422 -1.81 -3.26 -0.29
N SER A 423 -2.63 -4.31 -0.25
CA SER A 423 -3.63 -4.48 0.80
C SER A 423 -3.00 -4.54 2.21
N ASN A 424 -1.80 -5.13 2.33
CA ASN A 424 -1.06 -5.14 3.58
C ASN A 424 -0.45 -3.76 3.90
N ILE A 425 0.21 -3.09 2.94
CA ILE A 425 0.78 -1.74 3.13
C ILE A 425 -0.31 -0.75 3.55
N PHE A 426 -1.47 -0.77 2.90
CA PHE A 426 -2.58 0.12 3.25
C PHE A 426 -3.12 -0.15 4.64
N ALA A 427 -3.28 -1.43 5.03
CA ALA A 427 -3.71 -1.79 6.37
C ALA A 427 -2.69 -1.33 7.43
N TRP A 428 -1.39 -1.55 7.20
CA TRP A 428 -0.32 -1.13 8.12
C TRP A 428 -0.20 0.39 8.27
N SER A 429 -0.55 1.12 7.22
CA SER A 429 -0.54 2.59 7.19
C SER A 429 -1.80 3.22 7.78
N ASP A 430 -2.80 2.41 8.15
CA ASP A 430 -4.05 2.92 8.70
C ASP A 430 -3.89 3.31 10.19
N PRO A 431 -4.53 4.39 10.67
CA PRO A 431 -4.53 4.77 12.08
C PRO A 431 -4.96 3.66 13.02
N GLY A 432 -5.90 2.82 12.60
CA GLY A 432 -6.36 1.69 13.36
C GLY A 432 -5.30 0.60 13.55
N PHE A 433 -4.32 0.53 12.67
CA PHE A 433 -3.18 -0.38 12.80
C PHE A 433 -2.01 0.28 13.53
N SER A 434 -1.64 1.50 13.12
CA SER A 434 -0.46 2.20 13.65
C SER A 434 -0.65 2.77 15.05
N GLY A 435 -1.91 3.03 15.47
CA GLY A 435 -2.23 3.70 16.73
C GLY A 435 -2.02 5.21 16.73
N PHE A 436 -1.55 5.78 15.63
CA PHE A 436 -1.35 7.23 15.50
C PHE A 436 -2.44 7.88 14.66
N PRO A 437 -2.87 9.11 15.01
CA PRO A 437 -3.91 9.81 14.27
C PRO A 437 -3.39 10.42 12.96
N VAL A 438 -2.73 9.62 12.14
CA VAL A 438 -2.16 10.01 10.84
C VAL A 438 -2.73 9.11 9.74
N LYS A 439 -3.45 9.70 8.80
CA LYS A 439 -3.96 9.00 7.61
C LYS A 439 -2.96 9.15 6.48
N VAL A 440 -2.37 8.03 6.08
CA VAL A 440 -1.47 7.98 4.92
C VAL A 440 -2.29 7.96 3.64
N ARG A 441 -1.91 8.75 2.65
CA ARG A 441 -2.56 8.87 1.35
C ARG A 441 -1.58 8.57 0.23
N PHE A 442 -2.07 7.93 -0.82
CA PHE A 442 -1.27 7.33 -1.88
C PHE A 442 -1.66 7.90 -3.25
N PRO A 443 -1.08 9.04 -3.70
CA PRO A 443 -1.47 9.69 -4.95
C PRO A 443 -1.32 8.80 -6.19
N PHE A 444 -0.34 7.88 -6.23
CA PHE A 444 -0.17 6.95 -7.35
C PHE A 444 -1.27 5.88 -7.44
N PHE A 445 -2.11 5.73 -6.41
CA PHE A 445 -3.30 4.88 -6.44
C PHE A 445 -4.59 5.66 -6.74
N ASP A 446 -4.48 6.79 -7.43
CA ASP A 446 -5.64 7.44 -8.05
C ASP A 446 -6.14 6.61 -9.24
N VAL A 447 -7.44 6.29 -9.26
CA VAL A 447 -8.04 5.41 -10.30
C VAL A 447 -7.82 5.97 -11.70
N HIS A 448 -8.01 7.27 -11.88
CA HIS A 448 -7.89 7.92 -13.19
C HIS A 448 -6.44 8.01 -13.66
N LEU A 449 -5.52 8.29 -12.73
CA LEU A 449 -4.09 8.29 -13.02
C LEU A 449 -3.62 6.88 -13.41
N VAL A 450 -4.03 5.84 -12.66
CA VAL A 450 -3.69 4.44 -12.96
C VAL A 450 -4.26 4.02 -14.31
N GLN A 451 -5.53 4.31 -14.60
CA GLN A 451 -6.15 4.01 -15.90
C GLN A 451 -5.43 4.71 -17.06
N TYR A 452 -5.05 5.98 -16.88
CA TYR A 452 -4.25 6.69 -17.87
C TYR A 452 -2.88 6.01 -18.07
N LEU A 453 -2.15 5.74 -17.01
CA LEU A 453 -0.83 5.08 -17.11
C LEU A 453 -0.94 3.70 -17.76
N LEU A 454 -2.00 2.94 -17.54
CA LEU A 454 -2.25 1.68 -18.25
C LEU A 454 -2.44 1.89 -19.76
N SER A 455 -3.00 3.03 -20.18
CA SER A 455 -3.20 3.37 -21.58
C SER A 455 -1.95 3.95 -22.26
N VAL A 456 -0.93 4.36 -21.52
CA VAL A 456 0.33 4.89 -22.07
C VAL A 456 1.22 3.77 -22.59
N PRO A 457 1.76 3.83 -23.83
CA PRO A 457 2.73 2.86 -24.31
C PRO A 457 3.93 2.76 -23.36
N PRO A 458 4.40 1.55 -22.99
CA PRO A 458 5.53 1.44 -22.09
C PRO A 458 6.83 2.07 -22.59
N ALA A 459 7.09 1.98 -23.89
CA ALA A 459 8.28 2.56 -24.51
C ALA A 459 7.95 3.88 -25.24
N PRO A 460 8.72 4.96 -25.00
CA PRO A 460 9.85 5.08 -24.08
C PRO A 460 9.45 5.42 -22.63
N TRP A 461 8.15 5.63 -22.35
CA TRP A 461 7.62 6.41 -21.22
C TRP A 461 7.95 5.82 -19.84
N PHE A 462 8.04 4.50 -19.73
CA PHE A 462 8.28 3.86 -18.43
C PHE A 462 9.72 3.39 -18.22
N GLU A 463 10.53 3.42 -19.27
CA GLU A 463 11.96 3.15 -19.11
C GLU A 463 12.57 4.17 -18.14
N ARG A 464 13.10 3.71 -17.00
CA ARG A 464 13.65 4.57 -15.94
C ARG A 464 12.71 5.70 -15.50
N LYS A 465 11.37 5.46 -15.53
CA LYS A 465 10.35 6.47 -15.20
C LYS A 465 10.44 7.74 -16.07
N PHE A 466 10.71 7.57 -17.35
CA PHE A 466 10.95 8.70 -18.25
C PHE A 466 9.80 9.72 -18.25
N LEU A 467 8.54 9.26 -18.28
CA LEU A 467 7.38 10.14 -18.23
C LEU A 467 7.37 11.01 -16.97
N LEU A 468 7.59 10.41 -15.79
CA LEU A 468 7.63 11.14 -14.52
C LEU A 468 8.79 12.15 -14.50
N ARG A 469 9.97 11.75 -14.99
CA ARG A 469 11.14 12.65 -15.07
C ARG A 469 10.89 13.83 -16.00
N GLN A 470 10.24 13.62 -17.14
CA GLN A 470 9.88 14.70 -18.06
C GLN A 470 8.80 15.61 -17.44
N ALA A 471 7.84 15.04 -16.74
CA ALA A 471 6.82 15.80 -16.05
C ALA A 471 7.40 16.71 -14.95
N MET A 472 8.47 16.28 -14.29
CA MET A 472 9.13 17.03 -13.21
C MET A 472 10.26 17.97 -13.70
N GLN A 473 10.43 18.13 -15.00
CA GLN A 473 11.39 19.09 -15.55
C GLN A 473 10.99 20.52 -15.18
N GLY A 474 11.93 21.29 -14.62
CA GLY A 474 11.70 22.64 -14.13
C GLY A 474 11.04 22.70 -12.74
N VAL A 475 10.67 21.54 -12.16
CA VAL A 475 10.10 21.44 -10.80
C VAL A 475 11.16 20.89 -9.83
N LEU A 476 11.91 19.87 -10.24
CA LEU A 476 12.95 19.23 -9.44
C LEU A 476 14.35 19.56 -9.97
N PRO A 477 15.37 19.62 -9.09
CA PRO A 477 16.77 19.73 -9.52
C PRO A 477 17.16 18.57 -10.44
N ASP A 478 17.94 18.86 -11.48
CA ASP A 478 18.38 17.82 -12.44
C ASP A 478 19.23 16.75 -11.78
N ALA A 479 20.01 17.08 -10.75
CA ALA A 479 20.77 16.11 -9.96
C ALA A 479 19.89 15.02 -9.35
N VAL A 480 18.70 15.36 -8.89
CA VAL A 480 17.70 14.40 -8.36
C VAL A 480 16.87 13.79 -9.48
N ARG A 481 16.37 14.64 -10.38
CA ARG A 481 15.50 14.22 -11.49
C ARG A 481 16.15 13.20 -12.42
N LEU A 482 17.45 13.31 -12.69
CA LEU A 482 18.19 12.43 -13.60
C LEU A 482 18.97 11.32 -12.88
N ARG A 483 18.99 11.32 -11.54
CA ARG A 483 19.69 10.31 -10.73
C ARG A 483 19.21 8.90 -11.11
N ALA A 484 20.18 7.98 -11.24
CA ALA A 484 19.86 6.55 -11.31
C ALA A 484 19.29 6.08 -9.96
N LYS A 485 18.34 5.12 -9.98
CA LYS A 485 17.85 4.52 -8.74
C LYS A 485 19.00 3.77 -8.07
N THR A 486 19.39 4.19 -6.89
CA THR A 486 20.35 3.48 -6.03
C THR A 486 19.56 3.01 -4.80
N PRO A 487 19.19 1.72 -4.71
CA PRO A 487 18.52 1.22 -3.51
C PRO A 487 19.52 1.23 -2.35
N LEU A 488 19.02 1.49 -1.12
CA LEU A 488 19.77 1.26 0.11
C LEU A 488 20.32 -0.18 0.10
N GLN A 489 21.62 -0.30 0.32
CA GLN A 489 22.29 -1.60 0.30
C GLN A 489 22.45 -2.14 1.71
N GLY A 490 21.84 -3.31 1.97
CA GLY A 490 21.96 -4.03 3.22
C GLY A 490 20.82 -3.77 4.20
N PHE A 491 20.95 -4.34 5.37
CA PHE A 491 20.02 -4.23 6.49
C PHE A 491 20.77 -3.70 7.70
N ALA A 492 20.33 -2.58 8.26
CA ALA A 492 21.02 -1.92 9.37
C ALA A 492 21.17 -2.84 10.61
N HIS A 493 20.13 -3.59 10.97
CA HIS A 493 20.19 -4.57 12.05
C HIS A 493 21.14 -5.73 11.75
N TYR A 494 21.26 -6.17 10.49
CA TYR A 494 22.24 -7.18 10.11
C TYR A 494 23.67 -6.66 10.34
N ASN A 495 23.96 -5.43 9.90
CA ASN A 495 25.26 -4.83 10.11
C ASN A 495 25.56 -4.63 11.62
N LEU A 496 24.55 -4.26 12.40
CA LEU A 496 24.68 -4.19 13.86
C LEU A 496 25.00 -5.55 14.47
N MET A 497 24.32 -6.62 14.05
CA MET A 497 24.60 -7.99 14.50
C MET A 497 26.02 -8.45 14.13
N GLN A 498 26.52 -8.10 12.95
CA GLN A 498 27.89 -8.43 12.54
C GLN A 498 28.93 -7.74 13.45
N GLN A 499 28.62 -6.55 13.97
CA GLN A 499 29.51 -5.79 14.87
C GLN A 499 29.41 -6.22 16.33
N GLN A 500 28.21 -6.49 16.82
CA GLN A 500 27.91 -6.66 18.25
C GLN A 500 27.47 -8.08 18.63
N GLY A 501 27.29 -8.98 17.65
CA GLY A 501 26.75 -10.32 17.86
C GLY A 501 25.24 -10.36 18.02
N LEU A 502 24.73 -11.58 18.25
CA LEU A 502 23.30 -11.83 18.46
C LEU A 502 22.83 -11.17 19.76
N GLN A 503 21.84 -10.31 19.66
CA GLN A 503 21.33 -9.55 20.79
C GLN A 503 20.47 -10.44 21.73
N PRO A 504 20.54 -10.28 23.07
CA PRO A 504 19.79 -11.10 24.02
C PRO A 504 18.27 -11.08 23.82
N TRP A 505 17.71 -9.94 23.36
CA TRP A 505 16.29 -9.84 23.09
C TRP A 505 15.85 -10.70 21.88
N MET A 506 16.71 -10.89 20.88
CA MET A 506 16.42 -11.77 19.74
C MET A 506 16.34 -13.23 20.20
N VAL A 507 17.26 -13.66 21.07
CA VAL A 507 17.22 -15.00 21.68
C VAL A 507 15.90 -15.20 22.41
N LYS A 508 15.52 -14.24 23.27
CA LYS A 508 14.26 -14.30 24.03
C LYS A 508 13.03 -14.41 23.14
N LEU A 509 13.00 -13.71 22.02
CA LEU A 509 11.87 -13.77 21.09
C LEU A 509 11.81 -15.11 20.33
N VAL A 510 12.96 -15.62 19.88
CA VAL A 510 13.03 -16.90 19.17
C VAL A 510 12.66 -18.09 20.07
N THR A 511 13.08 -18.07 21.34
CA THR A 511 12.82 -19.17 22.30
C THR A 511 11.47 -19.08 23.02
N THR A 512 10.59 -18.19 22.57
CA THR A 512 9.26 -18.09 23.20
C THR A 512 8.43 -19.34 22.97
N PRO A 513 7.79 -19.92 24.01
CA PRO A 513 6.95 -21.10 23.85
C PRO A 513 5.82 -20.92 22.83
N ALA A 514 5.34 -19.70 22.64
CA ALA A 514 4.28 -19.39 21.67
C ALA A 514 4.68 -19.62 20.21
N LEU A 515 5.99 -19.63 19.89
CA LEU A 515 6.52 -19.93 18.54
C LEU A 515 6.71 -21.41 18.27
N SER A 516 6.80 -22.26 19.33
CA SER A 516 7.16 -23.69 19.17
C SER A 516 6.26 -24.49 18.21
N PRO A 517 4.95 -24.16 18.01
CA PRO A 517 4.14 -24.83 17.00
C PRO A 517 4.58 -24.55 15.57
N TYR A 518 5.26 -23.42 15.33
CA TYR A 518 5.57 -22.90 13.99
C TYR A 518 7.05 -22.99 13.62
N VAL A 519 7.94 -22.90 14.62
CA VAL A 519 9.38 -22.70 14.44
C VAL A 519 10.20 -23.67 15.29
N ASN A 520 11.26 -24.21 14.69
CA ASN A 520 12.32 -24.91 15.41
C ASN A 520 13.36 -23.87 15.87
N ASP A 521 13.26 -23.46 17.12
CA ASP A 521 14.09 -22.43 17.75
C ASP A 521 15.58 -22.80 17.75
N CYS A 522 15.93 -24.07 18.01
CA CYS A 522 17.32 -24.53 18.03
C CYS A 522 18.00 -24.33 16.66
N CYS A 523 17.33 -24.70 15.56
CA CYS A 523 17.86 -24.52 14.21
C CYS A 523 18.05 -23.05 13.87
N LEU A 524 17.07 -22.20 14.20
CA LEU A 524 17.15 -20.77 13.92
C LEU A 524 18.25 -20.09 14.75
N LEU A 525 18.35 -20.39 16.05
CA LEU A 525 19.39 -19.83 16.91
C LEU A 525 20.79 -20.23 16.45
N GLN A 526 21.00 -21.49 16.08
CA GLN A 526 22.29 -21.96 15.54
C GLN A 526 22.70 -21.14 14.30
N ARG A 527 21.75 -20.85 13.39
CA ARG A 527 22.01 -20.01 12.21
C ARG A 527 22.33 -18.56 12.56
N LEU A 528 21.59 -17.96 13.48
CA LEU A 528 21.79 -16.58 13.90
C LEU A 528 23.09 -16.40 14.71
N GLN A 529 23.53 -17.42 15.45
CA GLN A 529 24.79 -17.41 16.22
C GLN A 529 26.02 -17.60 15.35
N ASN A 530 25.89 -18.31 14.23
CA ASN A 530 27.00 -18.51 13.30
C ASN A 530 27.18 -17.30 12.36
N LEU A 531 27.73 -16.21 12.91
CA LEU A 531 27.92 -14.94 12.20
C LEU A 531 28.79 -15.07 10.94
N ALA A 532 29.67 -16.09 10.86
CA ALA A 532 30.54 -16.32 9.70
C ALA A 532 29.74 -16.80 8.46
N GLU A 533 28.65 -17.51 8.67
CA GLU A 533 27.78 -18.03 7.61
C GLU A 533 26.48 -17.21 7.47
N LEU A 534 26.23 -16.28 8.40
CA LEU A 534 25.03 -15.45 8.36
C LEU A 534 25.10 -14.48 7.19
N THR A 535 24.26 -14.69 6.21
CA THR A 535 24.11 -13.78 5.05
C THR A 535 22.94 -12.82 5.28
N PRO A 536 22.90 -11.66 4.56
CA PRO A 536 21.73 -10.77 4.58
C PRO A 536 20.41 -11.47 4.24
N VAL A 537 20.46 -12.49 3.40
CA VAL A 537 19.27 -13.29 3.01
C VAL A 537 18.77 -14.11 4.18
N ILE A 538 19.65 -14.83 4.88
CA ILE A 538 19.29 -15.64 6.07
C ILE A 538 18.75 -14.73 7.17
N TYR A 539 19.40 -13.59 7.39
CA TYR A 539 18.93 -12.60 8.36
C TYR A 539 17.51 -12.11 8.00
N ASN A 540 17.28 -11.73 6.75
CA ASN A 540 15.96 -11.24 6.29
C ASN A 540 14.87 -12.31 6.48
N GLN A 541 15.18 -13.59 6.30
CA GLN A 541 14.26 -14.70 6.58
C GLN A 541 13.94 -14.87 8.07
N SER A 542 14.79 -14.37 8.99
CA SER A 542 14.53 -14.43 10.42
C SER A 542 13.64 -13.29 10.94
N ILE A 543 13.52 -12.19 10.21
CA ILE A 543 12.73 -11.02 10.62
C ILE A 543 11.27 -11.41 10.93
N PRO A 544 10.52 -12.12 10.08
CA PRO A 544 9.14 -12.49 10.38
C PRO A 544 9.03 -13.40 11.62
N VAL A 545 10.04 -14.22 11.91
CA VAL A 545 10.04 -15.04 13.13
C VAL A 545 10.16 -14.17 14.37
N LEU A 546 11.10 -13.23 14.38
CA LEU A 546 11.29 -12.29 15.49
C LEU A 546 10.03 -11.44 15.71
N GLN A 547 9.43 -10.97 14.64
CA GLN A 547 8.20 -10.15 14.70
C GLN A 547 6.98 -10.95 15.14
N LEU A 548 6.83 -12.20 14.69
CA LEU A 548 5.78 -13.09 15.16
C LEU A 548 5.96 -13.41 16.65
N GLY A 549 7.19 -13.72 17.08
CA GLY A 549 7.49 -13.97 18.49
C GLY A 549 7.18 -12.75 19.37
N TYR A 550 7.54 -11.55 18.92
CA TYR A 550 7.19 -10.31 19.60
C TYR A 550 5.67 -10.12 19.69
N TRP A 551 4.96 -10.31 18.59
CA TRP A 551 3.50 -10.13 18.52
C TRP A 551 2.75 -11.15 19.41
N LEU A 552 3.13 -12.42 19.36
CA LEU A 552 2.53 -13.47 20.19
C LEU A 552 2.74 -13.20 21.69
N ASN A 553 3.92 -12.74 22.09
CA ASN A 553 4.23 -12.50 23.50
C ASN A 553 3.60 -11.23 24.08
N HIS A 554 3.56 -10.17 23.28
CA HIS A 554 3.27 -8.84 23.81
C HIS A 554 1.93 -8.28 23.36
N GLN A 555 1.37 -8.75 22.27
CA GLN A 555 0.21 -8.12 21.65
C GLN A 555 -0.99 -9.04 21.53
N TYR A 556 -0.77 -10.31 21.26
CA TYR A 556 -1.87 -11.26 21.09
C TYR A 556 -2.66 -11.45 22.39
N HIS A 557 -2.00 -11.56 23.55
CA HIS A 557 -2.63 -11.78 24.86
C HIS A 557 -3.02 -10.48 25.59
N GLN A 558 -2.64 -9.31 25.08
CA GLN A 558 -3.11 -8.07 25.71
C GLN A 558 -4.61 -7.90 25.50
N LYS A 559 -5.33 -7.75 26.62
CA LYS A 559 -6.72 -7.26 26.55
C LYS A 559 -6.67 -5.86 25.97
N ILE A 560 -7.40 -5.68 24.90
CA ILE A 560 -7.53 -4.37 24.22
C ILE A 560 -8.25 -3.44 25.20
N ASN A 561 -7.50 -2.53 25.81
CA ASN A 561 -8.04 -1.45 26.62
C ASN A 561 -8.15 -0.21 25.73
N PHE A 562 -9.37 0.26 25.48
CA PHE A 562 -9.65 1.53 24.80
C PHE A 562 -9.76 2.66 25.80
#